data_20bf2c5b15602aa37672d3adab0fa8cd
#
_entry.id   20bf2c5b15602aa37672d3adab0fa8cd
#
_cell.length_a   1.000
_cell.length_b   1.000
_cell.length_c   1.000
_cell.angle_alpha   90.00
_cell.angle_beta   90.00
_cell.angle_gamma   90.00
#
_symmetry.space_group_name_H-M   'P 1'
#
loop_
_entity.id
_entity.type
_entity.pdbx_description
1 polymer ?
#
loop_
_entity_poly.entity_id
_entity_poly.type
_entity_poly.pdbx_seq_one_letter_code
_entity_poly.pdbx_strand_id
1 'polypeptide(L)'
;MAFTKANLNYAQEYSRALAQAYPYALYFGRLYSSENNSRYRWVNANTIQIPILSVKGRVDADRDSIGTAARNYNNTWETKTLANFRMWSTLVHPMDIDETNVVASITNITKVFNEEQKFKEKDCYLISKVYKDWTAQSKTADATAVTASNILSVIDKMMETMTDKRVPTQGRILYLTPTMNTYLKSALQRRLTATDD
;
A
#
# COMPACT_ATOMS: atom_id res chain seq x y z
N MET A 1 33.86 -7.33 -30.55
CA MET A 1 33.60 -7.15 -29.11
C MET A 1 33.49 -8.53 -28.51
N ALA A 2 34.33 -8.87 -27.56
CA ALA A 2 34.25 -10.16 -26.88
C ALA A 2 33.09 -10.08 -25.87
N PHE A 3 32.11 -10.93 -26.03
CA PHE A 3 31.05 -11.08 -25.03
C PHE A 3 31.68 -11.77 -23.81
N THR A 4 31.71 -11.06 -22.69
CA THR A 4 32.04 -11.66 -21.40
C THR A 4 30.90 -12.58 -21.04
N LYS A 5 31.10 -13.91 -21.03
CA LYS A 5 30.09 -14.84 -20.50
C LYS A 5 29.84 -14.47 -19.03
N ALA A 6 28.64 -14.01 -18.72
CA ALA A 6 28.21 -13.95 -17.33
C ALA A 6 28.29 -15.38 -16.77
N ASN A 7 28.75 -15.54 -15.53
CA ASN A 7 28.76 -16.84 -14.87
C ASN A 7 27.31 -17.30 -14.69
N LEU A 8 26.85 -18.11 -15.64
CA LEU A 8 25.56 -18.78 -15.56
C LEU A 8 25.71 -19.94 -14.59
N ASN A 9 24.77 -20.04 -13.67
CA ASN A 9 24.75 -21.14 -12.70
C ASN A 9 24.28 -22.42 -13.41
N TYR A 10 25.21 -23.28 -13.75
CA TYR A 10 24.91 -24.62 -14.29
C TYR A 10 24.46 -25.49 -13.13
N ALA A 11 23.21 -25.47 -12.80
CA ALA A 11 22.64 -26.35 -11.78
C ALA A 11 22.60 -27.78 -12.32
N GLN A 12 23.33 -28.68 -11.69
CA GLN A 12 23.36 -30.08 -12.08
C GLN A 12 22.05 -30.83 -11.86
N GLU A 13 21.13 -30.27 -11.10
CA GLU A 13 19.83 -30.87 -10.87
C GLU A 13 18.77 -29.83 -10.48
N TYR A 14 17.72 -29.90 -11.13
CA TYR A 14 16.44 -30.20 -10.81
C TYR A 14 15.37 -29.40 -10.27
N SER A 15 15.27 -28.27 -10.04
CA SER A 15 13.98 -27.66 -9.72
C SER A 15 13.54 -26.75 -10.85
N ARG A 16 12.45 -27.06 -11.53
CA ARG A 16 11.82 -26.14 -12.50
C ARG A 16 11.38 -24.81 -11.87
N ALA A 17 11.40 -24.73 -10.56
CA ALA A 17 11.16 -23.52 -9.79
C ALA A 17 12.41 -23.18 -8.97
N LEU A 18 12.95 -21.98 -9.19
CA LEU A 18 14.05 -21.46 -8.37
C LEU A 18 13.55 -21.24 -6.94
N ALA A 19 14.20 -21.89 -5.96
CA ALA A 19 13.91 -21.64 -4.56
C ALA A 19 14.67 -20.40 -4.10
N GLN A 20 13.92 -19.37 -3.69
CA GLN A 20 14.50 -18.18 -3.07
C GLN A 20 14.53 -18.34 -1.55
N ALA A 21 15.65 -17.96 -0.93
CA ALA A 21 15.79 -18.05 0.53
C ALA A 21 14.81 -17.12 1.27
N TYR A 22 14.61 -15.92 0.75
CA TYR A 22 13.77 -14.89 1.39
C TYR A 22 12.99 -14.08 0.36
N PRO A 23 11.89 -14.62 -0.20
CA PRO A 23 11.07 -13.87 -1.14
C PRO A 23 10.41 -12.69 -0.45
N TYR A 24 10.46 -11.51 -1.07
CA TYR A 24 9.79 -10.33 -0.55
C TYR A 24 8.29 -10.42 -0.80
N ALA A 25 7.51 -10.26 0.25
CA ALA A 25 6.04 -10.19 0.15
C ALA A 25 5.57 -8.74 0.06
N LEU A 26 4.49 -8.49 -0.69
CA LEU A 26 3.87 -7.17 -0.78
C LEU A 26 3.14 -6.84 0.53
N TYR A 27 3.76 -6.04 1.41
CA TYR A 27 3.24 -5.72 2.74
C TYR A 27 2.01 -4.82 2.70
N PHE A 28 1.96 -3.90 1.74
CA PHE A 28 0.86 -2.94 1.60
C PHE A 28 -0.19 -3.36 0.56
N GLY A 29 -0.27 -4.65 0.26
CA GLY A 29 -1.20 -5.19 -0.75
C GLY A 29 -2.66 -4.78 -0.53
N ARG A 30 -3.11 -4.69 0.73
CA ARG A 30 -4.46 -4.26 1.07
C ARG A 30 -4.78 -2.81 0.70
N LEU A 31 -3.79 -1.93 0.66
CA LEU A 31 -4.00 -0.54 0.22
C LEU A 31 -4.22 -0.44 -1.29
N TYR A 32 -3.71 -1.41 -2.07
CA TYR A 32 -3.94 -1.47 -3.51
C TYR A 32 -5.29 -2.06 -3.90
N SER A 33 -5.95 -2.82 -3.01
CA SER A 33 -7.22 -3.52 -3.26
C SER A 33 -8.42 -2.81 -2.63
N SER A 34 -8.43 -1.48 -2.56
CA SER A 34 -9.55 -0.75 -2.00
C SER A 34 -10.80 -0.87 -2.92
N GLU A 35 -11.97 -1.05 -2.31
CA GLU A 35 -13.24 -1.30 -3.02
C GLU A 35 -13.69 -0.15 -3.94
N ASN A 36 -13.15 1.05 -3.76
CA ASN A 36 -13.51 2.23 -4.56
C ASN A 36 -12.75 2.36 -5.90
N ASN A 37 -11.89 1.42 -6.23
CA ASN A 37 -11.09 1.47 -7.45
C ASN A 37 -11.90 1.34 -8.76
N SER A 38 -13.18 0.97 -8.73
CA SER A 38 -14.01 0.79 -9.92
C SER A 38 -14.70 2.08 -10.41
N ARG A 39 -14.66 3.17 -9.65
CA ARG A 39 -15.37 4.42 -9.97
C ARG A 39 -14.58 5.45 -10.75
N TYR A 40 -13.32 5.22 -11.01
CA TYR A 40 -12.51 6.11 -11.84
C TYR A 40 -12.70 5.84 -13.33
N ARG A 41 -12.55 6.86 -14.14
CA ARG A 41 -12.52 6.74 -15.60
C ARG A 41 -11.18 7.22 -16.16
N TRP A 42 -10.72 6.55 -17.19
CA TRP A 42 -9.58 7.00 -17.97
C TRP A 42 -10.03 8.11 -18.93
N VAL A 43 -9.28 9.21 -18.96
CA VAL A 43 -9.48 10.29 -19.93
C VAL A 43 -8.50 10.13 -21.08
N ASN A 44 -7.25 9.80 -20.75
CA ASN A 44 -6.19 9.46 -21.71
C ASN A 44 -5.22 8.49 -21.06
N ALA A 45 -4.13 8.11 -21.74
CA ALA A 45 -3.15 7.15 -21.27
C ALA A 45 -2.52 7.49 -19.89
N ASN A 46 -2.48 8.77 -19.52
CA ASN A 46 -1.80 9.23 -18.30
C ASN A 46 -2.73 9.91 -17.29
N THR A 47 -4.03 10.03 -17.58
CA THR A 47 -4.93 10.83 -16.76
C THR A 47 -6.17 10.03 -16.39
N ILE A 48 -6.45 9.96 -15.09
CA ILE A 48 -7.67 9.38 -14.54
C ILE A 48 -8.51 10.47 -13.89
N GLN A 49 -9.83 10.30 -13.90
CA GLN A 49 -10.77 11.15 -13.20
C GLN A 49 -11.53 10.33 -12.14
N ILE A 50 -11.64 10.90 -10.96
CA ILE A 50 -12.32 10.31 -9.81
C ILE A 50 -13.56 11.18 -9.51
N PRO A 51 -14.78 10.60 -9.46
CA PRO A 51 -15.99 11.36 -9.14
C PRO A 51 -16.02 11.70 -7.65
N ILE A 52 -16.32 12.97 -7.35
CA ILE A 52 -16.55 13.44 -5.98
C ILE A 52 -17.99 13.93 -5.92
N LEU A 53 -18.76 13.36 -5.01
CA LEU A 53 -20.12 13.78 -4.72
C LEU A 53 -20.17 14.36 -3.31
N SER A 54 -20.60 15.61 -3.20
CA SER A 54 -20.89 16.26 -1.92
C SER A 54 -22.36 16.57 -1.81
N VAL A 55 -22.93 16.39 -0.62
CA VAL A 55 -24.33 16.65 -0.32
C VAL A 55 -24.41 17.60 0.89
N LYS A 56 -25.28 18.61 0.82
CA LYS A 56 -25.56 19.48 1.95
C LYS A 56 -26.54 18.80 2.92
N GLY A 57 -26.50 19.20 4.18
CA GLY A 57 -27.41 18.71 5.19
C GLY A 57 -28.87 19.16 4.96
N ARG A 58 -29.75 18.74 5.87
CA ARG A 58 -31.14 19.17 5.88
C ARG A 58 -31.24 20.65 6.24
N VAL A 59 -32.24 21.33 5.68
CA VAL A 59 -32.61 22.70 6.00
C VAL A 59 -33.98 22.67 6.67
N ASP A 60 -34.23 23.54 7.61
CA ASP A 60 -35.55 23.69 8.24
C ASP A 60 -36.59 24.07 7.20
N ALA A 61 -37.73 23.40 7.22
CA ALA A 61 -38.84 23.66 6.33
C ALA A 61 -39.75 24.69 6.98
N ASP A 62 -40.06 25.77 6.26
CA ASP A 62 -41.12 26.73 6.63
C ASP A 62 -42.47 26.19 6.18
N ARG A 63 -43.40 26.09 7.10
CA ARG A 63 -44.78 25.63 6.83
C ARG A 63 -45.61 26.61 6.03
N ASP A 64 -45.27 27.88 6.13
CA ASP A 64 -46.06 28.96 5.52
C ASP A 64 -45.58 29.33 4.11
N SER A 65 -44.47 28.74 3.68
CA SER A 65 -43.95 28.92 2.34
C SER A 65 -43.76 27.58 1.62
N ILE A 66 -44.31 27.46 0.42
CA ILE A 66 -43.99 26.37 -0.50
C ILE A 66 -42.66 26.73 -1.15
N GLY A 67 -41.57 26.36 -0.48
CA GLY A 67 -40.21 26.57 -1.00
C GLY A 67 -39.93 25.73 -2.23
N THR A 68 -39.36 26.36 -3.24
CA THR A 68 -38.79 25.61 -4.38
C THR A 68 -37.59 24.81 -3.91
N ALA A 69 -37.57 23.49 -4.15
CA ALA A 69 -36.46 22.64 -3.82
C ALA A 69 -35.20 23.06 -4.62
N ALA A 70 -34.17 23.52 -3.91
CA ALA A 70 -32.91 23.86 -4.52
C ALA A 70 -31.97 22.62 -4.57
N ARG A 71 -31.05 22.61 -5.51
CA ARG A 71 -30.06 21.55 -5.62
C ARG A 71 -29.19 21.52 -4.36
N ASN A 72 -29.23 20.42 -3.61
CA ASN A 72 -28.46 20.20 -2.38
C ASN A 72 -27.24 19.27 -2.57
N TYR A 73 -26.84 18.99 -3.80
CA TYR A 73 -25.68 18.17 -4.11
C TYR A 73 -24.79 18.87 -5.14
N ASN A 74 -23.50 18.58 -5.06
CA ASN A 74 -22.52 18.97 -6.04
C ASN A 74 -21.72 17.74 -6.47
N ASN A 75 -21.58 17.55 -7.78
CA ASN A 75 -20.76 16.50 -8.38
C ASN A 75 -19.64 17.13 -9.18
N THR A 76 -18.41 16.80 -8.82
CA THR A 76 -17.20 17.25 -9.49
C THR A 76 -16.30 16.06 -9.81
N TRP A 77 -15.46 16.21 -10.83
CA TRP A 77 -14.45 15.25 -11.19
C TRP A 77 -13.09 15.76 -10.76
N GLU A 78 -12.41 15.02 -9.90
CA GLU A 78 -11.01 15.30 -9.57
C GLU A 78 -10.10 14.59 -10.57
N THR A 79 -9.26 15.37 -11.24
CA THR A 79 -8.32 14.85 -12.22
C THR A 79 -6.98 14.53 -11.57
N LYS A 80 -6.50 13.31 -11.76
CA LYS A 80 -5.18 12.85 -11.30
C LYS A 80 -4.33 12.41 -12.48
N THR A 81 -3.09 12.87 -12.53
CA THR A 81 -2.13 12.50 -13.58
C THR A 81 -1.19 11.42 -13.06
N LEU A 82 -1.00 10.38 -13.86
CA LEU A 82 -0.04 9.32 -13.57
C LEU A 82 1.37 9.84 -13.90
N ALA A 83 2.18 10.04 -12.88
CA ALA A 83 3.52 10.62 -13.00
C ALA A 83 4.64 9.58 -13.04
N ASN A 84 4.34 8.31 -12.72
CA ASN A 84 5.35 7.26 -12.61
C ASN A 84 5.09 6.16 -13.65
N PHE A 85 5.94 6.12 -14.66
CA PHE A 85 5.95 5.06 -15.66
C PHE A 85 7.34 4.42 -15.66
N ARG A 86 7.40 3.14 -15.30
CA ARG A 86 8.65 2.37 -15.28
C ARG A 86 8.50 1.12 -16.10
N MET A 87 9.52 0.83 -16.86
CA MET A 87 9.63 -0.35 -17.69
C MET A 87 10.87 -1.16 -17.29
N TRP A 88 10.72 -2.45 -17.25
CA TRP A 88 11.81 -3.40 -17.11
C TRP A 88 11.82 -4.33 -18.32
N SER A 89 12.98 -4.57 -18.87
CA SER A 89 13.17 -5.48 -19.98
C SER A 89 14.45 -6.27 -19.81
N THR A 90 14.45 -7.50 -20.26
CA THR A 90 15.63 -8.36 -20.29
C THR A 90 15.66 -9.16 -21.59
N LEU A 91 16.85 -9.52 -22.02
CA LEU A 91 17.08 -10.43 -23.14
C LEU A 91 17.40 -11.81 -22.58
N VAL A 92 16.69 -12.83 -23.06
CA VAL A 92 16.95 -14.23 -22.73
C VAL A 92 17.26 -14.97 -24.02
N HIS A 93 18.45 -15.57 -24.10
CA HIS A 93 18.80 -16.37 -25.25
C HIS A 93 18.30 -17.82 -25.06
N PRO A 94 17.71 -18.46 -26.09
CA PRO A 94 17.19 -19.81 -25.97
C PRO A 94 18.24 -20.84 -25.50
N MET A 95 19.50 -20.73 -25.93
CA MET A 95 20.58 -21.61 -25.48
C MET A 95 20.87 -21.46 -23.98
N ASP A 96 20.70 -20.28 -23.40
CA ASP A 96 20.90 -20.06 -21.96
C ASP A 96 19.85 -20.84 -21.13
N ILE A 97 18.63 -21.00 -21.66
CA ILE A 97 17.58 -21.80 -21.01
C ILE A 97 17.98 -23.27 -20.98
N ASP A 98 18.49 -23.81 -22.07
CA ASP A 98 18.87 -25.21 -22.18
C ASP A 98 20.13 -25.49 -21.35
N GLU A 99 21.16 -24.66 -21.46
CA GLU A 99 22.42 -24.81 -20.73
C GLU A 99 22.25 -24.63 -19.20
N THR A 100 21.28 -23.86 -18.73
CA THR A 100 20.99 -23.67 -17.31
C THR A 100 19.95 -24.64 -16.77
N ASN A 101 19.58 -25.65 -17.54
CA ASN A 101 18.51 -26.60 -17.15
C ASN A 101 17.19 -25.91 -16.74
N VAL A 102 16.74 -24.96 -17.58
CA VAL A 102 15.51 -24.19 -17.41
C VAL A 102 15.52 -23.17 -16.24
N VAL A 103 16.62 -23.04 -15.50
CA VAL A 103 16.74 -22.03 -14.44
C VAL A 103 16.62 -20.61 -15.00
N ALA A 104 17.25 -20.31 -16.13
CA ALA A 104 17.17 -19.03 -16.82
C ALA A 104 15.89 -18.86 -17.67
N SER A 105 14.82 -19.57 -17.35
CA SER A 105 13.54 -19.41 -18.04
C SER A 105 12.92 -18.03 -17.77
N ILE A 106 12.15 -17.51 -18.75
CA ILE A 106 11.45 -16.22 -18.62
C ILE A 106 10.56 -16.21 -17.38
N THR A 107 9.93 -17.33 -17.04
CA THR A 107 9.06 -17.46 -15.86
C THR A 107 9.85 -17.29 -14.56
N ASN A 108 10.99 -17.97 -14.43
CA ASN A 108 11.83 -17.87 -13.24
C ASN A 108 12.44 -16.46 -13.10
N ILE A 109 12.96 -15.91 -14.18
CA ILE A 109 13.53 -14.56 -14.21
C ILE A 109 12.47 -13.52 -13.81
N THR A 110 11.24 -13.64 -14.35
CA THR A 110 10.14 -12.73 -14.01
C THR A 110 9.70 -12.88 -12.56
N LYS A 111 9.66 -14.12 -12.03
CA LYS A 111 9.36 -14.40 -10.63
C LYS A 111 10.37 -13.71 -9.71
N VAL A 112 11.65 -13.95 -9.92
CA VAL A 112 12.74 -13.34 -9.13
C VAL A 112 12.68 -11.82 -9.20
N PHE A 113 12.52 -11.24 -10.39
CA PHE A 113 12.36 -9.80 -10.55
C PHE A 113 11.17 -9.25 -9.76
N ASN A 114 10.01 -9.91 -9.82
CA ASN A 114 8.83 -9.46 -9.10
C ASN A 114 9.05 -9.47 -7.58
N GLU A 115 9.63 -10.55 -7.04
CA GLU A 115 9.81 -10.75 -5.61
C GLU A 115 10.94 -9.89 -5.04
N GLU A 116 12.05 -9.70 -5.75
CA GLU A 116 13.21 -8.97 -5.24
C GLU A 116 13.16 -7.47 -5.52
N GLN A 117 12.61 -7.06 -6.65
CA GLN A 117 12.66 -5.67 -7.10
C GLN A 117 11.29 -5.01 -7.12
N LYS A 118 10.34 -5.57 -7.88
CA LYS A 118 9.07 -4.92 -8.17
C LYS A 118 8.17 -4.73 -6.93
N PHE A 119 8.08 -5.73 -6.06
CA PHE A 119 7.23 -5.62 -4.87
C PHE A 119 7.81 -4.65 -3.86
N LYS A 120 9.13 -4.70 -3.65
CA LYS A 120 9.82 -3.75 -2.79
C LYS A 120 9.69 -2.32 -3.30
N GLU A 121 9.87 -2.10 -4.61
CA GLU A 121 9.71 -0.79 -5.22
C GLU A 121 8.29 -0.25 -5.06
N LYS A 122 7.27 -1.10 -5.27
CA LYS A 122 5.86 -0.73 -5.09
C LYS A 122 5.56 -0.29 -3.66
N ASP A 123 6.01 -1.04 -2.67
CA ASP A 123 5.78 -0.70 -1.26
C ASP A 123 6.48 0.60 -0.88
N CYS A 124 7.74 0.78 -1.27
CA CYS A 124 8.49 2.02 -1.02
C CYS A 124 7.83 3.23 -1.71
N TYR A 125 7.39 3.07 -2.96
CA TYR A 125 6.72 4.14 -3.70
C TYR A 125 5.39 4.53 -3.04
N LEU A 126 4.58 3.55 -2.64
CA LEU A 126 3.28 3.79 -2.00
C LEU A 126 3.45 4.63 -0.74
N ILE A 127 4.33 4.20 0.18
CA ILE A 127 4.54 4.91 1.44
C ILE A 127 5.09 6.32 1.20
N SER A 128 6.07 6.46 0.32
CA SER A 128 6.63 7.77 -0.03
C SER A 128 5.57 8.70 -0.63
N LYS A 129 4.69 8.17 -1.48
CA LYS A 129 3.61 8.94 -2.09
C LYS A 129 2.55 9.35 -1.08
N VAL A 130 2.09 8.43 -0.22
CA VAL A 130 1.13 8.70 0.85
C VAL A 130 1.68 9.78 1.80
N TYR A 131 2.93 9.66 2.22
CA TYR A 131 3.59 10.64 3.07
C TYR A 131 3.69 12.02 2.41
N LYS A 132 4.09 12.06 1.14
CA LYS A 132 4.19 13.30 0.37
C LYS A 132 2.83 13.98 0.21
N ASP A 133 1.79 13.24 -0.12
CA ASP A 133 0.44 13.78 -0.30
C ASP A 133 -0.15 14.25 1.04
N TRP A 134 0.19 13.58 2.13
CA TRP A 134 -0.23 13.96 3.47
C TRP A 134 0.44 15.26 3.93
N THR A 135 1.75 15.39 3.76
CA THR A 135 2.48 16.63 4.06
C THR A 135 2.04 17.79 3.19
N ALA A 136 1.71 17.55 1.92
CA ALA A 136 1.16 18.58 1.02
C ALA A 136 -0.20 19.14 1.49
N GLN A 137 -0.95 18.38 2.29
CA GLN A 137 -2.20 18.82 2.92
C GLN A 137 -1.96 19.57 4.26
N SER A 138 -0.74 19.99 4.54
CA SER A 138 -0.35 20.66 5.80
C SER A 138 -0.65 19.82 7.04
N LYS A 139 -0.60 18.49 6.91
CA LYS A 139 -0.70 17.56 8.04
C LYS A 139 0.68 17.30 8.60
N THR A 140 0.78 17.31 9.92
CA THR A 140 2.05 17.05 10.64
C THR A 140 2.01 15.64 11.21
N ALA A 141 3.12 14.92 11.10
CA ALA A 141 3.28 13.63 11.76
C ALA A 141 3.38 13.84 13.27
N ASP A 142 2.76 12.95 14.04
CA ASP A 142 3.02 12.89 15.47
C ASP A 142 4.44 12.31 15.68
N ALA A 143 5.32 13.12 16.21
CA ALA A 143 6.72 12.78 16.45
C ALA A 143 6.95 12.20 17.87
N THR A 144 5.88 11.80 18.57
CA THR A 144 5.98 11.20 19.89
C THR A 144 6.83 9.93 19.83
N ALA A 145 7.89 9.89 20.63
CA ALA A 145 8.73 8.69 20.72
C ALA A 145 7.93 7.51 21.29
N VAL A 146 7.82 6.45 20.53
CA VAL A 146 7.08 5.23 20.91
C VAL A 146 8.05 4.29 21.65
N THR A 147 7.65 3.87 22.84
CA THR A 147 8.37 2.95 23.73
C THR A 147 7.46 1.80 24.16
N ALA A 148 8.02 0.77 24.80
CA ALA A 148 7.23 -0.33 25.34
C ALA A 148 6.23 0.09 26.44
N SER A 149 6.46 1.24 27.09
CA SER A 149 5.58 1.75 28.15
C SER A 149 4.38 2.56 27.62
N ASN A 150 4.50 3.21 26.48
CA ASN A 150 3.47 4.12 25.97
C ASN A 150 2.77 3.63 24.70
N ILE A 151 3.23 2.54 24.07
CA ILE A 151 2.71 2.09 22.76
C ILE A 151 1.20 1.82 22.79
N LEU A 152 0.67 1.25 23.88
CA LEU A 152 -0.76 0.98 24.00
C LEU A 152 -1.58 2.26 24.06
N SER A 153 -1.15 3.25 24.84
CA SER A 153 -1.84 4.54 24.93
C SER A 153 -1.77 5.33 23.62
N VAL A 154 -0.68 5.21 22.86
CA VAL A 154 -0.57 5.81 21.52
C VAL A 154 -1.56 5.16 20.56
N ILE A 155 -1.68 3.83 20.56
CA ILE A 155 -2.64 3.11 19.71
C ILE A 155 -4.07 3.48 20.10
N ASP A 156 -4.39 3.50 21.41
CA ASP A 156 -5.72 3.86 21.90
C ASP A 156 -6.10 5.29 21.46
N LYS A 157 -5.19 6.24 21.58
CA LYS A 157 -5.39 7.63 21.11
C LYS A 157 -5.61 7.73 19.59
N MET A 158 -4.89 6.93 18.80
CA MET A 158 -5.13 6.86 17.35
C MET A 158 -6.53 6.30 17.06
N MET A 159 -6.96 5.26 17.77
CA MET A 159 -8.29 4.67 17.62
C MET A 159 -9.39 5.62 18.04
N GLU A 160 -9.22 6.35 19.13
CA GLU A 160 -10.11 7.40 19.61
C GLU A 160 -10.27 8.50 18.53
N THR A 161 -9.16 9.06 18.04
CA THR A 161 -9.16 10.09 17.01
C THR A 161 -9.89 9.65 15.73
N MET A 162 -9.74 8.38 15.32
CA MET A 162 -10.47 7.84 14.18
C MET A 162 -11.96 7.72 14.45
N THR A 163 -12.34 7.33 15.67
CA THR A 163 -13.73 7.17 16.08
C THR A 163 -14.44 8.53 16.17
N ASP A 164 -13.79 9.53 16.73
CA ASP A 164 -14.29 10.92 16.78
C ASP A 164 -14.58 11.49 15.40
N LYS A 165 -13.75 11.11 14.42
CA LYS A 165 -13.95 11.48 13.01
C LYS A 165 -14.94 10.57 12.28
N ARG A 166 -15.67 9.70 12.99
CA ARG A 166 -16.66 8.77 12.46
C ARG A 166 -16.12 7.78 11.41
N VAL A 167 -14.84 7.44 11.49
CA VAL A 167 -14.27 6.38 10.66
C VAL A 167 -14.78 5.03 11.14
N PRO A 168 -15.31 4.14 10.27
CA PRO A 168 -15.77 2.81 10.66
C PRO A 168 -14.71 2.04 11.45
N THR A 169 -15.13 1.28 12.45
CA THR A 169 -14.21 0.46 13.27
C THR A 169 -13.74 -0.79 12.54
N GLN A 170 -14.57 -1.33 11.65
CA GLN A 170 -14.22 -2.47 10.83
C GLN A 170 -13.25 -2.08 9.70
N GLY A 171 -12.30 -2.96 9.43
CA GLY A 171 -11.35 -2.76 8.33
C GLY A 171 -10.20 -1.80 8.63
N ARG A 172 -10.06 -1.30 9.86
CA ARG A 172 -8.88 -0.52 10.25
C ARG A 172 -7.64 -1.42 10.23
N ILE A 173 -6.57 -0.93 9.63
CA ILE A 173 -5.31 -1.65 9.49
C ILE A 173 -4.22 -0.83 10.17
N LEU A 174 -3.45 -1.48 11.04
CA LEU A 174 -2.29 -0.89 11.69
C LEU A 174 -1.02 -1.48 11.09
N TYR A 175 -0.19 -0.62 10.54
CA TYR A 175 1.15 -0.99 10.07
C TYR A 175 2.19 -0.61 11.10
N LEU A 176 2.97 -1.57 11.53
CA LEU A 176 4.00 -1.40 12.55
C LEU A 176 5.37 -1.75 11.99
N THR A 177 6.41 -1.03 12.43
CA THR A 177 7.79 -1.46 12.21
C THR A 177 8.10 -2.69 13.08
N PRO A 178 9.11 -3.51 12.74
CA PRO A 178 9.52 -4.66 13.57
C PRO A 178 9.83 -4.27 15.02
N THR A 179 10.48 -3.12 15.22
CA THR A 179 10.81 -2.59 16.56
C THR A 179 9.54 -2.27 17.36
N MET A 180 8.57 -1.58 16.74
CA MET A 180 7.30 -1.27 17.40
C MET A 180 6.49 -2.53 17.72
N ASN A 181 6.56 -3.55 16.86
CA ASN A 181 5.91 -4.83 17.13
C ASN A 181 6.53 -5.52 18.37
N THR A 182 7.85 -5.40 18.56
CA THR A 182 8.51 -5.91 19.78
C THR A 182 8.05 -5.14 21.02
N TYR A 183 7.93 -3.81 20.94
CA TYR A 183 7.39 -3.00 22.04
C TYR A 183 5.95 -3.37 22.37
N LEU A 184 5.11 -3.60 21.36
CA LEU A 184 3.72 -4.02 21.56
C LEU A 184 3.63 -5.36 22.30
N LYS A 185 4.42 -6.35 21.87
CA LYS A 185 4.49 -7.66 22.55
C LYS A 185 4.93 -7.53 23.99
N SER A 186 5.96 -6.74 24.28
CA SER A 186 6.44 -6.49 25.64
C SER A 186 5.40 -5.77 26.50
N ALA A 187 4.66 -4.81 25.94
CA ALA A 187 3.60 -4.11 26.65
C ALA A 187 2.41 -5.00 26.99
N LEU A 188 2.03 -5.93 26.10
CA LEU A 188 0.98 -6.90 26.32
C LEU A 188 1.36 -7.93 27.40
N GLN A 189 2.60 -8.41 27.39
CA GLN A 189 3.10 -9.33 28.42
C GLN A 189 3.06 -8.70 29.82
N ARG A 190 3.46 -7.43 29.96
CA ARG A 190 3.39 -6.71 31.25
C ARG A 190 1.97 -6.55 31.77
N ARG A 191 0.97 -6.41 30.90
CA ARG A 191 -0.44 -6.33 31.29
C ARG A 191 -0.97 -7.67 31.80
N LEU A 192 -0.54 -8.78 31.20
CA LEU A 192 -0.95 -10.12 31.62
C LEU A 192 -0.34 -10.53 32.96
N THR A 193 0.87 -10.07 33.28
CA THR A 193 1.54 -10.35 34.55
C THR A 193 1.09 -9.44 35.70
N ALA A 194 0.54 -8.26 35.42
CA ALA A 194 0.04 -7.33 36.45
C ALA A 194 -1.37 -7.68 36.99
N THR A 195 -1.98 -8.74 36.47
CA THR A 195 -3.34 -9.16 36.87
C THR A 195 -3.32 -10.32 37.85
N ASP A 196 -2.13 -10.83 38.22
CA ASP A 196 -1.95 -11.97 39.15
C ASP A 196 -1.57 -11.57 40.59
N ASP A 197 -1.77 -10.28 40.99
CA ASP A 197 -1.67 -9.82 42.39
C ASP A 197 -3.03 -9.54 43.01
#